data_21e5893f76b0c9ebfa0b8ea886bb1858
#
_entry.id   21e5893f76b0c9ebfa0b8ea886bb1858
#
_cell.length_a   1.000
_cell.length_b   1.000
_cell.length_c   1.000
_cell.angle_alpha   90.00
_cell.angle_beta   90.00
_cell.angle_gamma   90.00
#
_symmetry.space_group_name_H-M   'P 1'
#
loop_
_entity.id
_entity.type
_entity.pdbx_description
1 polymer ?
#
loop_
_entity_poly.entity_id
_entity_poly.type
_entity_poly.pdbx_seq_one_letter_code
_entity_poly.pdbx_strand_id
1 'polypeptide(L)'
;AGNTGVGVHVATESGGIQIRGNSIGTDVTGLVALGNLQGVLLEHKNSVGTSDPAFANLISGNIENGIVIRGAAASESGVYGNDIGLDALGLPTLGNGGAGISIEQGASKCQIGWDSGLDNRIADNGGGGVVVSGSDSIENLISHNSMEGNTGPGINLLGAPLDDPNDAGDPDEGPNRLQNTPVLLSAERPIDLPSELHVVYAVDTDPLNAHYPLVIEFFRADADGTEGAVYLGSDW
;
A
#
# COMPACT_ATOMS: atom_id res chain seq x y z
N ALA A 1 -17.34 -6.46 -13.19
CA ALA A 1 -16.56 -5.51 -13.98
C ALA A 1 -17.48 -4.63 -14.82
N GLY A 2 -17.04 -3.42 -15.19
CA GLY A 2 -17.81 -2.51 -16.03
C GLY A 2 -18.98 -1.79 -15.34
N ASN A 3 -18.96 -1.72 -14.00
CA ASN A 3 -20.02 -1.03 -13.26
C ASN A 3 -19.74 0.48 -13.17
N THR A 4 -20.78 1.30 -13.23
CA THR A 4 -20.68 2.75 -12.99
C THR A 4 -20.46 3.09 -11.50
N GLY A 5 -20.50 2.11 -10.63
CA GLY A 5 -20.22 2.18 -9.19
C GLY A 5 -19.09 1.26 -8.79
N VAL A 6 -19.06 0.88 -7.52
CA VAL A 6 -18.06 -0.01 -6.95
C VAL A 6 -18.21 -1.45 -7.47
N GLY A 7 -17.11 -2.13 -7.72
CA GLY A 7 -17.10 -3.53 -8.13
C GLY A 7 -17.55 -4.47 -7.00
N VAL A 8 -16.95 -4.32 -5.82
CA VAL A 8 -17.33 -5.04 -4.59
C VAL A 8 -17.45 -4.05 -3.45
N HIS A 9 -18.64 -3.90 -2.90
CA HIS A 9 -18.91 -3.01 -1.76
C HIS A 9 -19.26 -3.83 -0.51
N VAL A 10 -18.49 -3.67 0.54
CA VAL A 10 -18.76 -4.23 1.87
C VAL A 10 -19.26 -3.09 2.76
N ALA A 11 -20.57 -3.05 2.94
CA ALA A 11 -21.26 -1.98 3.67
C ALA A 11 -21.03 -2.06 5.19
N THR A 12 -21.38 -1.01 5.89
CA THR A 12 -21.09 -0.75 7.32
C THR A 12 -21.57 -1.80 8.32
N GLU A 13 -22.50 -2.68 7.95
CA GLU A 13 -23.03 -3.73 8.84
C GLU A 13 -22.46 -5.13 8.55
N SER A 14 -21.49 -5.24 7.64
CA SER A 14 -20.96 -6.52 7.13
C SER A 14 -19.53 -6.75 7.56
N GLY A 15 -19.29 -7.38 8.70
CA GLY A 15 -17.95 -7.71 9.19
C GLY A 15 -17.53 -9.16 8.95
N GLY A 16 -16.20 -9.40 8.94
CA GLY A 16 -15.62 -10.74 8.85
C GLY A 16 -15.69 -11.39 7.48
N ILE A 17 -15.86 -10.60 6.42
CA ILE A 17 -15.85 -11.07 5.02
C ILE A 17 -14.40 -11.13 4.54
N GLN A 18 -14.08 -12.16 3.77
CA GLN A 18 -12.83 -12.27 3.02
C GLN A 18 -13.10 -12.25 1.52
N ILE A 19 -12.54 -11.27 0.82
CA ILE A 19 -12.59 -11.15 -0.65
C ILE A 19 -11.33 -11.78 -1.20
N ARG A 20 -11.43 -12.87 -1.97
CA ARG A 20 -10.27 -13.59 -2.51
C ARG A 20 -10.57 -14.30 -3.82
N GLY A 21 -9.56 -14.49 -4.68
CA GLY A 21 -9.65 -15.23 -5.93
C GLY A 21 -10.55 -14.57 -6.98
N ASN A 22 -10.58 -13.23 -7.01
CA ASN A 22 -11.43 -12.48 -7.93
C ASN A 22 -10.60 -11.66 -8.92
N SER A 23 -11.15 -11.46 -10.12
CA SER A 23 -10.70 -10.45 -11.08
C SER A 23 -11.68 -9.27 -11.04
N ILE A 24 -11.22 -8.10 -10.55
CA ILE A 24 -12.05 -6.93 -10.29
C ILE A 24 -11.56 -5.76 -11.13
N GLY A 25 -12.36 -5.33 -12.12
CA GLY A 25 -12.02 -4.26 -13.05
C GLY A 25 -11.42 -4.74 -14.36
N THR A 26 -11.29 -6.07 -14.54
CA THR A 26 -10.81 -6.66 -15.79
C THR A 26 -11.85 -7.60 -16.41
N ASP A 27 -11.62 -8.03 -17.62
CA ASP A 27 -12.34 -9.13 -18.25
C ASP A 27 -11.96 -10.49 -17.63
N VAL A 28 -12.59 -11.55 -18.11
CA VAL A 28 -12.36 -12.91 -17.61
C VAL A 28 -10.91 -13.42 -17.86
N THR A 29 -10.20 -12.83 -18.81
CA THR A 29 -8.81 -13.19 -19.08
C THR A 29 -7.82 -12.45 -18.17
N GLY A 30 -8.26 -11.36 -17.51
CA GLY A 30 -7.42 -10.48 -16.73
C GLY A 30 -6.44 -9.63 -17.56
N LEU A 31 -6.65 -9.56 -18.87
CA LEU A 31 -5.75 -8.87 -19.81
C LEU A 31 -6.36 -7.59 -20.39
N VAL A 32 -7.65 -7.37 -20.21
CA VAL A 32 -8.37 -6.20 -20.74
C VAL A 32 -9.12 -5.50 -19.63
N ALA A 33 -8.94 -4.18 -19.51
CA ALA A 33 -9.67 -3.37 -18.54
C ALA A 33 -11.19 -3.36 -18.87
N LEU A 34 -12.00 -3.70 -17.87
CA LEU A 34 -13.45 -3.52 -17.82
C LEU A 34 -13.79 -2.84 -16.48
N GLY A 35 -13.28 -1.62 -16.30
CA GLY A 35 -13.24 -0.89 -15.04
C GLY A 35 -14.60 -0.67 -14.39
N ASN A 36 -14.64 -0.85 -13.08
CA ASN A 36 -15.66 -0.27 -12.23
C ASN A 36 -15.25 1.17 -11.87
N LEU A 37 -16.12 1.97 -11.25
CA LEU A 37 -15.70 3.27 -10.73
C LEU A 37 -14.56 3.07 -9.69
N GLN A 38 -14.76 2.21 -8.70
CA GLN A 38 -13.75 1.73 -7.75
C GLN A 38 -13.76 0.20 -7.74
N GLY A 39 -12.62 -0.43 -7.48
CA GLY A 39 -12.56 -1.88 -7.45
C GLY A 39 -13.29 -2.46 -6.22
N VAL A 40 -12.76 -2.21 -5.04
CA VAL A 40 -13.30 -2.67 -3.74
C VAL A 40 -13.48 -1.48 -2.81
N LEU A 41 -14.62 -1.43 -2.11
CA LEU A 41 -14.87 -0.48 -1.01
C LEU A 41 -15.21 -1.25 0.26
N LEU A 42 -14.41 -1.03 1.31
CA LEU A 42 -14.66 -1.53 2.66
C LEU A 42 -15.11 -0.38 3.56
N GLU A 43 -16.31 -0.46 4.11
CA GLU A 43 -16.86 0.45 5.12
C GLU A 43 -17.03 -0.25 6.49
N HIS A 44 -16.51 -1.46 6.63
CA HIS A 44 -16.44 -2.22 7.87
C HIS A 44 -15.19 -3.10 7.87
N LYS A 45 -14.75 -3.55 9.08
CA LYS A 45 -13.58 -4.43 9.25
C LYS A 45 -13.73 -5.73 8.47
N ASN A 46 -12.88 -5.88 7.44
CA ASN A 46 -12.88 -7.02 6.53
C ASN A 46 -11.48 -7.27 5.97
N SER A 47 -11.31 -8.32 5.17
CA SER A 47 -10.04 -8.58 4.50
C SER A 47 -10.18 -8.75 2.98
N VAL A 48 -9.17 -8.25 2.26
CA VAL A 48 -9.01 -8.44 0.81
C VAL A 48 -7.74 -9.23 0.58
N GLY A 49 -7.87 -10.41 0.00
CA GLY A 49 -6.76 -11.30 -0.29
C GLY A 49 -6.46 -12.31 0.82
N THR A 50 -5.34 -12.99 0.67
CA THR A 50 -4.92 -14.13 1.49
C THR A 50 -3.43 -14.39 1.28
N SER A 51 -2.81 -15.19 2.15
CA SER A 51 -1.44 -15.69 1.97
C SER A 51 -1.29 -16.81 0.93
N ASP A 52 -2.40 -17.37 0.44
CA ASP A 52 -2.35 -18.39 -0.60
C ASP A 52 -2.43 -17.75 -2.00
N PRO A 53 -1.34 -17.74 -2.76
CA PRO A 53 -1.30 -17.09 -4.07
C PRO A 53 -2.31 -17.66 -5.08
N ALA A 54 -2.80 -18.90 -4.87
CA ALA A 54 -3.87 -19.48 -5.69
C ALA A 54 -5.21 -18.73 -5.56
N PHE A 55 -5.37 -17.92 -4.50
CA PHE A 55 -6.54 -17.11 -4.22
C PHE A 55 -6.25 -15.61 -4.19
N ALA A 56 -5.14 -15.18 -4.78
CA ALA A 56 -4.86 -13.77 -4.98
C ALA A 56 -6.00 -13.09 -5.75
N ASN A 57 -6.35 -11.85 -5.40
CA ASN A 57 -7.22 -11.07 -6.27
C ASN A 57 -6.36 -10.30 -7.28
N LEU A 58 -6.88 -10.16 -8.48
CA LEU A 58 -6.43 -9.22 -9.49
C LEU A 58 -7.38 -8.01 -9.45
N ILE A 59 -6.88 -6.85 -9.02
CA ILE A 59 -7.70 -5.62 -8.86
C ILE A 59 -7.10 -4.52 -9.71
N SER A 60 -7.58 -4.38 -10.94
CA SER A 60 -6.89 -3.60 -11.97
C SER A 60 -7.88 -2.99 -12.96
N GLY A 61 -7.44 -1.91 -13.63
CA GLY A 61 -8.21 -1.28 -14.68
C GLY A 61 -9.46 -0.53 -14.21
N ASN A 62 -9.63 -0.27 -12.91
CA ASN A 62 -10.76 0.51 -12.40
C ASN A 62 -10.52 2.01 -12.67
N ILE A 63 -11.60 2.78 -12.78
CA ILE A 63 -11.56 4.21 -13.19
C ILE A 63 -10.90 5.08 -12.12
N GLU A 64 -11.15 4.77 -10.83
CA GLU A 64 -10.56 5.42 -9.68
C GLU A 64 -9.65 4.44 -8.93
N ASN A 65 -9.76 4.35 -7.59
CA ASN A 65 -8.91 3.53 -6.75
C ASN A 65 -9.18 2.02 -6.91
N GLY A 66 -8.13 1.22 -6.76
CA GLY A 66 -8.25 -0.23 -6.70
C GLY A 66 -9.02 -0.68 -5.47
N ILE A 67 -8.55 -0.32 -4.28
CA ILE A 67 -9.18 -0.62 -2.99
C ILE A 67 -9.35 0.67 -2.20
N VAL A 68 -10.52 0.84 -1.58
CA VAL A 68 -10.80 1.93 -0.63
C VAL A 68 -11.21 1.33 0.71
N ILE A 69 -10.53 1.76 1.79
CA ILE A 69 -10.88 1.43 3.17
C ILE A 69 -11.32 2.73 3.82
N ARG A 70 -12.61 2.83 4.16
CA ARG A 70 -13.25 4.11 4.51
C ARG A 70 -13.98 4.06 5.84
N GLY A 71 -13.69 5.06 6.69
CA GLY A 71 -14.43 5.30 7.92
C GLY A 71 -13.97 4.44 9.10
N ALA A 72 -14.24 4.90 10.32
CA ALA A 72 -13.78 4.27 11.55
C ALA A 72 -14.24 2.81 11.72
N ALA A 73 -15.40 2.43 11.16
CA ALA A 73 -15.89 1.05 11.20
C ALA A 73 -15.07 0.09 10.32
N ALA A 74 -14.32 0.61 9.35
CA ALA A 74 -13.42 -0.17 8.51
C ALA A 74 -12.01 -0.34 9.12
N SER A 75 -11.78 0.20 10.32
CA SER A 75 -10.51 0.03 11.04
C SER A 75 -10.19 -1.45 11.26
N GLU A 76 -8.90 -1.75 11.38
CA GLU A 76 -8.38 -3.12 11.50
C GLU A 76 -8.67 -4.02 10.28
N SER A 77 -8.98 -3.45 9.12
CA SER A 77 -9.08 -4.19 7.86
C SER A 77 -7.69 -4.62 7.36
N GLY A 78 -7.64 -5.75 6.64
CA GLY A 78 -6.41 -6.28 6.08
C GLY A 78 -6.44 -6.39 4.57
N VAL A 79 -5.30 -6.10 3.92
CA VAL A 79 -5.11 -6.29 2.47
C VAL A 79 -3.81 -7.06 2.25
N TYR A 80 -3.92 -8.28 1.75
CA TYR A 80 -2.80 -9.23 1.70
C TYR A 80 -2.77 -10.02 0.39
N GLY A 81 -1.58 -10.19 -0.20
CA GLY A 81 -1.35 -11.11 -1.30
C GLY A 81 -2.22 -10.82 -2.54
N ASN A 82 -2.38 -9.55 -2.90
CA ASN A 82 -3.13 -9.15 -4.09
C ASN A 82 -2.21 -8.60 -5.17
N ASP A 83 -2.62 -8.74 -6.42
CA ASP A 83 -2.09 -8.04 -7.57
C ASP A 83 -2.98 -6.83 -7.88
N ILE A 84 -2.44 -5.61 -7.75
CA ILE A 84 -3.19 -4.35 -7.85
C ILE A 84 -2.55 -3.46 -8.92
N GLY A 85 -3.25 -3.28 -10.05
CA GLY A 85 -2.74 -2.53 -11.21
C GLY A 85 -1.97 -3.36 -12.21
N LEU A 86 -1.77 -4.65 -11.97
CA LEU A 86 -1.13 -5.58 -12.89
C LEU A 86 -2.16 -6.26 -13.81
N ASP A 87 -1.68 -6.91 -14.85
CA ASP A 87 -2.47 -7.86 -15.64
C ASP A 87 -2.33 -9.30 -15.09
N ALA A 88 -3.08 -10.24 -15.66
CA ALA A 88 -3.03 -11.65 -15.26
C ALA A 88 -1.68 -12.35 -15.55
N LEU A 89 -0.77 -11.73 -16.28
CA LEU A 89 0.60 -12.20 -16.50
C LEU A 89 1.56 -11.61 -15.48
N GLY A 90 1.07 -10.76 -14.57
CA GLY A 90 1.86 -10.06 -13.57
C GLY A 90 2.67 -8.89 -14.13
N LEU A 91 2.25 -8.32 -15.27
CA LEU A 91 2.88 -7.16 -15.88
C LEU A 91 2.15 -5.87 -15.45
N PRO A 92 2.87 -4.76 -15.22
CA PRO A 92 2.29 -3.49 -14.83
C PRO A 92 1.68 -2.77 -16.06
N THR A 93 0.53 -3.20 -16.52
CA THR A 93 -0.11 -2.74 -17.77
C THR A 93 -1.59 -2.40 -17.63
N LEU A 94 -2.18 -2.64 -16.46
CA LEU A 94 -3.61 -2.42 -16.22
C LEU A 94 -3.88 -1.63 -14.94
N GLY A 95 -3.15 -0.53 -14.74
CA GLY A 95 -3.28 0.34 -13.57
C GLY A 95 -4.71 0.78 -13.31
N ASN A 96 -5.05 0.97 -12.03
CA ASN A 96 -6.24 1.68 -11.64
C ASN A 96 -6.02 3.20 -11.85
N GLY A 97 -7.04 3.96 -12.19
CA GLY A 97 -6.88 5.39 -12.50
C GLY A 97 -6.57 6.28 -11.29
N GLY A 98 -6.82 5.80 -10.07
CA GLY A 98 -6.45 6.44 -8.81
C GLY A 98 -5.32 5.70 -8.10
N ALA A 99 -5.32 5.72 -6.75
CA ALA A 99 -4.39 4.95 -5.93
C ALA A 99 -4.64 3.44 -6.06
N GLY A 100 -3.58 2.63 -5.86
CA GLY A 100 -3.75 1.20 -5.70
C GLY A 100 -4.65 0.90 -4.49
N ILE A 101 -4.28 1.46 -3.32
CA ILE A 101 -5.05 1.37 -2.08
C ILE A 101 -5.21 2.78 -1.47
N SER A 102 -6.43 3.14 -1.06
CA SER A 102 -6.74 4.36 -0.32
C SER A 102 -7.29 4.03 1.06
N ILE A 103 -6.72 4.63 2.12
CA ILE A 103 -7.20 4.54 3.50
C ILE A 103 -7.65 5.94 3.90
N GLU A 104 -8.92 6.11 4.30
CA GLU A 104 -9.49 7.45 4.47
C GLU A 104 -10.59 7.53 5.54
N GLN A 105 -10.92 8.77 5.94
CA GLN A 105 -12.07 9.09 6.81
C GLN A 105 -12.05 8.35 8.15
N GLY A 106 -10.85 8.24 8.78
CA GLY A 106 -10.69 7.66 10.10
C GLY A 106 -10.56 6.13 10.12
N ALA A 107 -10.38 5.48 8.98
CA ALA A 107 -9.97 4.08 8.97
C ALA A 107 -8.55 3.96 9.53
N SER A 108 -8.39 3.21 10.61
CA SER A 108 -7.15 3.13 11.39
C SER A 108 -6.78 1.68 11.71
N LYS A 109 -5.51 1.46 12.09
CA LYS A 109 -5.01 0.12 12.46
C LYS A 109 -5.16 -0.93 11.35
N CYS A 110 -5.28 -0.47 10.10
CA CYS A 110 -5.33 -1.36 8.95
C CYS A 110 -3.95 -1.98 8.70
N GLN A 111 -3.94 -3.15 8.08
CA GLN A 111 -2.72 -3.87 7.73
C GLN A 111 -2.64 -4.06 6.22
N ILE A 112 -1.66 -3.44 5.57
CA ILE A 112 -1.43 -3.53 4.13
C ILE A 112 -0.11 -4.28 3.91
N GLY A 113 -0.22 -5.57 3.56
CA GLY A 113 0.90 -6.50 3.65
C GLY A 113 1.23 -6.85 5.11
N TRP A 114 2.20 -7.74 5.34
CA TRP A 114 2.62 -8.08 6.70
C TRP A 114 3.99 -8.77 6.74
N ASP A 115 4.19 -9.82 5.96
CA ASP A 115 5.34 -10.72 5.98
C ASP A 115 5.45 -11.40 4.61
N SER A 116 6.51 -12.14 4.37
CA SER A 116 6.68 -12.88 3.12
C SER A 116 5.48 -13.81 2.84
N GLY A 117 4.86 -13.63 1.67
CA GLY A 117 3.64 -14.33 1.26
C GLY A 117 2.34 -13.62 1.64
N LEU A 118 2.42 -12.48 2.34
CA LEU A 118 1.30 -11.56 2.59
C LEU A 118 1.51 -10.21 1.91
N ASP A 119 2.62 -10.04 1.19
CA ASP A 119 2.96 -8.87 0.41
C ASP A 119 1.99 -8.67 -0.76
N ASN A 120 1.53 -7.44 -0.96
CA ASN A 120 0.80 -7.08 -2.18
C ASN A 120 1.80 -6.60 -3.24
N ARG A 121 1.46 -6.83 -4.51
CA ARG A 121 2.13 -6.21 -5.66
C ARG A 121 1.25 -5.07 -6.15
N ILE A 122 1.75 -3.84 -6.08
CA ILE A 122 0.97 -2.62 -6.35
C ILE A 122 1.70 -1.81 -7.42
N ALA A 123 1.18 -1.82 -8.65
CA ALA A 123 1.93 -1.24 -9.76
C ALA A 123 1.05 -0.49 -10.77
N ASP A 124 1.67 0.45 -11.50
CA ASP A 124 1.08 1.18 -12.64
C ASP A 124 -0.21 1.97 -12.32
N ASN A 125 -0.49 2.23 -11.03
CA ASN A 125 -1.68 2.98 -10.65
C ASN A 125 -1.50 4.48 -10.92
N GLY A 126 -2.56 5.17 -11.32
CA GLY A 126 -2.56 6.58 -11.67
C GLY A 126 -2.38 7.54 -10.49
N GLY A 127 -2.45 7.03 -9.26
CA GLY A 127 -2.12 7.72 -8.01
C GLY A 127 -0.88 7.12 -7.36
N GLY A 128 -0.79 7.18 -6.02
CA GLY A 128 0.24 6.46 -5.27
C GLY A 128 -0.07 4.98 -5.13
N GLY A 129 0.90 4.20 -4.70
CA GLY A 129 0.68 2.79 -4.36
C GLY A 129 -0.33 2.66 -3.22
N VAL A 130 0.01 3.18 -2.04
CA VAL A 130 -0.88 3.29 -0.87
C VAL A 130 -1.00 4.75 -0.46
N VAL A 131 -2.22 5.25 -0.38
CA VAL A 131 -2.51 6.63 0.05
C VAL A 131 -3.28 6.59 1.36
N VAL A 132 -2.79 7.28 2.39
CA VAL A 132 -3.47 7.46 3.67
C VAL A 132 -3.87 8.91 3.80
N SER A 133 -5.16 9.20 4.04
CA SER A 133 -5.68 10.56 4.14
C SER A 133 -6.64 10.74 5.31
N GLY A 134 -6.70 11.97 5.82
CA GLY A 134 -7.51 12.32 6.99
C GLY A 134 -6.78 12.12 8.32
N SER A 135 -6.84 13.11 9.20
CA SER A 135 -6.09 13.17 10.46
C SER A 135 -6.37 12.01 11.42
N ASP A 136 -7.54 11.39 11.30
CA ASP A 136 -7.94 10.27 12.15
C ASP A 136 -7.56 8.89 11.57
N SER A 137 -6.97 8.86 10.36
CA SER A 137 -6.50 7.63 9.71
C SER A 137 -5.08 7.31 10.18
N ILE A 138 -4.95 6.77 11.38
CA ILE A 138 -3.68 6.59 12.10
C ILE A 138 -3.39 5.12 12.41
N GLU A 139 -2.13 4.84 12.76
CA GLU A 139 -1.68 3.50 13.16
C GLU A 139 -1.90 2.43 12.07
N ASN A 140 -1.93 2.83 10.80
CA ASN A 140 -2.02 1.89 9.69
C ASN A 140 -0.62 1.33 9.38
N LEU A 141 -0.49 0.00 9.39
CA LEU A 141 0.75 -0.68 9.04
C LEU A 141 0.79 -0.94 7.54
N ILE A 142 1.83 -0.46 6.87
CA ILE A 142 2.10 -0.71 5.45
C ILE A 142 3.48 -1.34 5.39
N SER A 143 3.56 -2.65 5.10
CA SER A 143 4.78 -3.42 5.27
C SER A 143 4.94 -4.50 4.20
N HIS A 144 6.19 -4.74 3.77
CA HIS A 144 6.55 -5.79 2.79
C HIS A 144 5.92 -5.69 1.40
N ASN A 145 5.19 -4.62 1.06
CA ASN A 145 4.57 -4.52 -0.26
C ASN A 145 5.61 -4.19 -1.33
N SER A 146 5.48 -4.81 -2.50
CA SER A 146 6.22 -4.44 -3.70
C SER A 146 5.46 -3.34 -4.43
N MET A 147 6.10 -2.19 -4.66
CA MET A 147 5.50 -1.04 -5.34
C MET A 147 6.39 -0.61 -6.49
N GLU A 148 5.81 -0.44 -7.69
CA GLU A 148 6.58 -0.03 -8.87
C GLU A 148 5.72 0.70 -9.91
N GLY A 149 6.26 1.79 -10.47
CA GLY A 149 5.68 2.48 -11.61
C GLY A 149 4.34 3.16 -11.34
N ASN A 150 3.97 3.39 -10.07
CA ASN A 150 2.80 4.19 -9.76
C ASN A 150 3.11 5.67 -10.07
N THR A 151 2.09 6.46 -10.46
CA THR A 151 2.31 7.87 -10.82
C THR A 151 2.70 8.74 -9.63
N GLY A 152 2.21 8.41 -8.44
CA GLY A 152 2.59 9.03 -7.17
C GLY A 152 3.58 8.16 -6.40
N PRO A 153 3.98 8.58 -5.17
CA PRO A 153 4.88 7.78 -4.34
C PRO A 153 4.27 6.41 -3.97
N GLY A 154 5.14 5.45 -3.67
CA GLY A 154 4.72 4.15 -3.16
C GLY A 154 3.82 4.27 -1.95
N ILE A 155 4.21 5.11 -0.97
CA ILE A 155 3.37 5.47 0.19
C ILE A 155 3.22 6.99 0.23
N ASN A 156 1.97 7.47 0.34
CA ASN A 156 1.63 8.88 0.46
C ASN A 156 0.71 9.09 1.67
N LEU A 157 1.17 9.85 2.66
CA LEU A 157 0.43 10.10 3.90
C LEU A 157 -0.49 11.33 3.86
N LEU A 158 -0.52 12.08 2.77
CA LEU A 158 -1.34 13.32 2.68
C LEU A 158 -2.46 13.26 1.66
N GLY A 159 -2.35 12.37 0.68
CA GLY A 159 -3.26 12.37 -0.46
C GLY A 159 -3.02 13.49 -1.48
N ALA A 160 -2.28 14.55 -1.19
CA ALA A 160 -1.64 15.63 -1.98
C ALA A 160 -1.47 16.92 -1.14
N PRO A 161 -0.44 17.76 -1.37
CA PRO A 161 0.72 17.53 -2.22
C PRO A 161 1.82 16.71 -1.53
N LEU A 162 2.80 16.24 -2.31
CA LEU A 162 3.81 15.25 -1.98
C LEU A 162 4.93 15.70 -1.04
N ASP A 163 4.86 16.92 -0.51
CA ASP A 163 5.97 17.54 0.20
C ASP A 163 5.61 17.77 1.67
N ASP A 164 5.62 16.70 2.46
CA ASP A 164 5.76 16.84 3.90
C ASP A 164 7.23 16.60 4.26
N PRO A 165 8.02 17.67 4.45
CA PRO A 165 9.42 17.54 4.79
C PRO A 165 9.55 17.02 6.23
N ASN A 166 10.50 16.10 6.46
CA ASN A 166 10.86 15.69 7.80
C ASN A 166 11.07 16.90 8.71
N ASP A 167 10.46 16.87 9.87
CA ASP A 167 10.67 17.90 10.91
C ASP A 167 11.38 17.32 12.14
N ALA A 168 11.82 18.20 13.04
CA ALA A 168 12.62 17.80 14.18
C ALA A 168 11.78 17.08 15.25
N GLY A 169 12.05 15.79 15.43
CA GLY A 169 11.41 14.96 16.44
C GLY A 169 10.02 14.46 16.08
N ASP A 170 9.54 14.70 14.83
CA ASP A 170 8.30 14.13 14.28
C ASP A 170 7.04 14.47 15.12
N PRO A 171 6.75 15.74 15.42
CA PRO A 171 5.62 16.14 16.26
C PRO A 171 4.29 16.27 15.51
N ASP A 172 4.26 15.93 14.23
CA ASP A 172 3.15 16.18 13.34
C ASP A 172 1.88 15.40 13.71
N GLU A 173 0.73 16.05 13.41
CA GLU A 173 -0.57 15.41 13.43
C GLU A 173 -1.06 15.22 11.99
N GLY A 174 -1.66 14.07 11.70
CA GLY A 174 -2.17 13.78 10.37
C GLY A 174 -2.29 12.29 10.11
N PRO A 175 -2.53 11.89 8.85
CA PRO A 175 -2.60 10.47 8.51
C PRO A 175 -1.29 9.77 8.89
N ASN A 176 -1.40 8.66 9.60
CA ASN A 176 -0.28 7.94 10.20
C ASN A 176 0.72 8.85 10.94
N ARG A 177 0.23 9.97 11.51
CA ARG A 177 1.01 11.01 12.20
C ARG A 177 2.10 11.63 11.33
N LEU A 178 1.99 11.56 10.01
CA LEU A 178 2.96 12.07 9.04
C LEU A 178 4.40 11.60 9.31
N GLN A 179 4.53 10.35 9.74
CA GLN A 179 5.79 9.72 10.17
C GLN A 179 6.99 10.13 9.29
N ASN A 180 8.00 10.69 9.91
CA ASN A 180 9.24 11.09 9.25
C ASN A 180 9.87 9.97 8.41
N THR A 181 10.28 10.29 7.20
CA THR A 181 10.95 9.35 6.31
C THR A 181 12.40 9.12 6.75
N PRO A 182 12.87 7.86 6.85
CA PRO A 182 14.26 7.56 7.13
C PRO A 182 15.21 8.21 6.12
N VAL A 183 16.27 8.84 6.60
CA VAL A 183 17.32 9.44 5.76
C VAL A 183 18.46 8.46 5.58
N LEU A 184 18.66 7.98 4.36
CA LEU A 184 19.79 7.12 4.01
C LEU A 184 21.07 7.95 4.00
N LEU A 185 22.04 7.62 4.86
CA LEU A 185 23.33 8.31 4.97
C LEU A 185 24.40 7.62 4.12
N SER A 186 24.44 6.28 4.11
CA SER A 186 25.28 5.50 3.21
C SER A 186 24.72 4.10 2.98
N ALA A 187 25.06 3.52 1.84
CA ALA A 187 24.83 2.12 1.53
C ALA A 187 26.06 1.58 0.79
N GLU A 188 26.80 0.70 1.45
CA GLU A 188 28.07 0.21 0.95
C GLU A 188 28.11 -1.30 0.96
N ARG A 189 28.74 -1.88 -0.05
CA ARG A 189 29.02 -3.31 -0.09
C ARG A 189 30.48 -3.54 0.30
N PRO A 190 30.76 -4.13 1.48
CA PRO A 190 32.13 -4.37 1.93
C PRO A 190 32.90 -5.27 0.94
N ILE A 191 34.17 -4.92 0.68
CA ILE A 191 35.01 -5.69 -0.24
C ILE A 191 35.20 -7.15 0.24
N ASP A 192 35.32 -7.32 1.56
CA ASP A 192 35.55 -8.63 2.17
C ASP A 192 34.25 -9.44 2.37
N LEU A 193 33.08 -8.80 2.25
CA LEU A 193 31.74 -9.39 2.44
C LEU A 193 30.80 -8.97 1.29
N PRO A 194 31.07 -9.38 0.05
CA PRO A 194 30.34 -8.88 -1.12
C PRO A 194 28.86 -9.30 -1.19
N SER A 195 28.44 -10.23 -0.35
CA SER A 195 27.03 -10.64 -0.19
C SER A 195 26.26 -9.78 0.81
N GLU A 196 26.94 -8.92 1.57
CA GLU A 196 26.32 -8.04 2.56
C GLU A 196 26.16 -6.63 2.02
N LEU A 197 25.14 -5.92 2.51
CA LEU A 197 24.93 -4.50 2.30
C LEU A 197 24.95 -3.81 3.65
N HIS A 198 25.93 -2.95 3.90
CA HIS A 198 25.97 -2.12 5.09
C HIS A 198 25.22 -0.83 4.82
N VAL A 199 24.17 -0.60 5.59
CA VAL A 199 23.32 0.58 5.46
C VAL A 199 23.46 1.41 6.73
N VAL A 200 23.69 2.73 6.56
CA VAL A 200 23.64 3.70 7.66
C VAL A 200 22.50 4.67 7.35
N TYR A 201 21.60 4.82 8.28
CA TYR A 201 20.44 5.69 8.15
C TYR A 201 20.16 6.43 9.45
N ALA A 202 19.31 7.45 9.41
CA ALA A 202 18.79 8.17 10.57
C ALA A 202 17.27 8.33 10.43
N VAL A 203 16.58 8.25 11.56
CA VAL A 203 15.16 8.60 11.69
C VAL A 203 15.07 9.63 12.80
N ASP A 204 14.60 10.83 12.48
CA ASP A 204 14.42 11.90 13.46
C ASP A 204 13.00 11.85 14.02
N THR A 205 12.79 11.00 15.01
CA THR A 205 11.48 10.80 15.65
C THR A 205 11.66 10.71 17.17
N ASP A 206 10.99 11.57 17.93
CA ASP A 206 10.95 11.49 19.39
C ASP A 206 10.13 10.26 19.83
N PRO A 207 10.60 9.46 20.81
CA PRO A 207 9.83 8.34 21.34
C PRO A 207 8.40 8.62 21.81
N LEU A 208 8.07 9.89 22.07
CA LEU A 208 6.72 10.31 22.44
C LEU A 208 5.80 10.48 21.21
N ASN A 209 6.37 10.61 20.02
CA ASN A 209 5.65 10.92 18.78
C ASN A 209 5.43 9.70 17.89
N ALA A 210 6.06 8.55 18.21
CA ALA A 210 5.90 7.32 17.45
C ALA A 210 5.59 6.10 18.33
N HIS A 211 5.08 5.05 17.70
CA HIS A 211 4.96 3.74 18.32
C HIS A 211 6.28 2.97 18.16
N TYR A 212 6.94 2.68 19.26
CA TYR A 212 8.17 1.88 19.28
C TYR A 212 7.90 0.38 19.52
N PRO A 213 8.71 -0.53 18.96
CA PRO A 213 9.85 -0.26 18.09
C PRO A 213 9.43 0.24 16.70
N LEU A 214 10.22 1.16 16.12
CA LEU A 214 10.11 1.47 14.70
C LEU A 214 10.70 0.33 13.88
N VAL A 215 10.05 -0.04 12.79
CA VAL A 215 10.57 -1.00 11.82
C VAL A 215 10.96 -0.25 10.56
N ILE A 216 12.22 -0.35 10.17
CA ILE A 216 12.74 0.27 8.96
C ILE A 216 12.92 -0.83 7.92
N GLU A 217 12.23 -0.72 6.82
CA GLU A 217 12.31 -1.67 5.72
C GLU A 217 13.15 -1.12 4.58
N PHE A 218 13.98 -1.96 4.01
CA PHE A 218 14.86 -1.63 2.88
C PHE A 218 14.38 -2.34 1.63
N PHE A 219 14.30 -1.56 0.55
CA PHE A 219 13.90 -2.05 -0.75
C PHE A 219 14.95 -1.70 -1.81
N ARG A 220 15.03 -2.52 -2.83
CA ARG A 220 15.62 -2.09 -4.09
C ARG A 220 14.57 -1.22 -4.79
N ALA A 221 14.97 -0.02 -5.16
CA ALA A 221 14.10 0.90 -5.88
C ALA A 221 13.68 0.33 -7.25
N ASP A 222 12.55 0.81 -7.73
CA ASP A 222 12.09 0.61 -9.10
C ASP A 222 12.99 1.33 -10.14
N ALA A 223 12.56 1.39 -11.40
CA ALA A 223 13.41 1.89 -12.49
C ALA A 223 13.69 3.40 -12.42
N ASP A 224 12.78 4.18 -11.87
CA ASP A 224 12.92 5.64 -11.71
C ASP A 224 13.42 6.07 -10.32
N GLY A 225 13.52 5.14 -9.39
CA GLY A 225 14.09 5.35 -8.07
C GLY A 225 13.10 5.94 -7.05
N THR A 226 11.81 5.92 -7.32
CA THR A 226 10.79 6.57 -6.49
C THR A 226 10.01 5.62 -5.59
N GLU A 227 10.07 4.30 -5.86
CA GLU A 227 9.29 3.30 -5.15
C GLU A 227 10.12 2.06 -4.75
N GLY A 228 9.64 1.33 -3.74
CA GLY A 228 10.26 0.11 -3.23
C GLY A 228 9.78 -1.15 -3.96
N ALA A 229 10.46 -1.52 -5.05
CA ALA A 229 10.05 -2.64 -5.91
C ALA A 229 10.37 -4.02 -5.32
N VAL A 230 11.50 -4.18 -4.64
CA VAL A 230 11.92 -5.49 -4.11
C VAL A 230 12.39 -5.35 -2.68
N TYR A 231 11.72 -6.01 -1.76
CA TYR A 231 12.12 -6.07 -0.36
C TYR A 231 13.51 -6.72 -0.18
N LEU A 232 14.36 -6.11 0.62
CA LEU A 232 15.73 -6.55 0.89
C LEU A 232 15.94 -6.97 2.34
N GLY A 233 15.22 -6.39 3.28
CA GLY A 233 15.35 -6.66 4.71
C GLY A 233 14.80 -5.53 5.56
N SER A 234 14.84 -5.72 6.88
CA SER A 234 14.39 -4.75 7.88
C SER A 234 15.33 -4.66 9.06
N ASP A 235 15.26 -3.54 9.79
CA ASP A 235 15.91 -3.29 11.08
C ASP A 235 14.88 -2.76 12.10
N TRP A 236 15.14 -2.94 13.44
CA TRP A 236 14.22 -2.58 14.54
C TRP A 236 14.95 -2.07 15.78
#